data_279e93ce4695be57253b28b9b897fe43
#
_entry.id   279e93ce4695be57253b28b9b897fe43
#
_cell.length_a   1.000
_cell.length_b   1.000
_cell.length_c   1.000
_cell.angle_alpha   90.00
_cell.angle_beta   90.00
_cell.angle_gamma   90.00
#
_symmetry.space_group_name_H-M   'P 1'
#
loop_
_entity.id
_entity.type
_entity.pdbx_description
1 polymer ?
#
loop_
_entity_poly.entity_id
_entity_poly.type
_entity_poly.pdbx_seq_one_letter_code
_entity_poly.pdbx_strand_id
1 'polypeptide(L)'
;MIKRELYMKRIRPFIGSDLVKVMTGIRRCGKSVMLELIKDELKASGVDSSQFISINFEDMRYTYLQTAQALHDEITKLASSIDGKICLFFDEIQEVTDWEKCINSLRITLDCDVYITGSNAKLLSGELATYLGGRYVEFIIYPFSFAEFLELYHLTAPDESISNCFQKYLVSGGMPY
;
A
#
# COMPACT_ATOMS: atom_id res chain seq x y z
N MET A 1 -6.93 -15.17 -0.15
CA MET A 1 -5.77 -14.23 -0.29
C MET A 1 -4.72 -14.64 0.74
N ILE A 2 -3.44 -14.69 0.37
CA ILE A 2 -2.35 -14.99 1.31
C ILE A 2 -2.15 -13.79 2.22
N LYS A 3 -2.05 -14.02 3.53
CA LYS A 3 -1.99 -12.93 4.53
C LYS A 3 -0.67 -12.16 4.55
N ARG A 4 0.39 -12.67 3.91
CA ARG A 4 1.73 -12.04 3.89
C ARG A 4 2.19 -11.61 5.28
N GLU A 5 2.06 -12.47 6.25
CA GLU A 5 2.21 -12.18 7.68
C GLU A 5 3.58 -11.60 8.04
N LEU A 6 4.63 -11.95 7.29
CA LEU A 6 5.97 -11.37 7.46
C LEU A 6 5.95 -9.82 7.32
N TYR A 7 5.18 -9.30 6.38
CA TYR A 7 5.03 -7.86 6.17
C TYR A 7 4.03 -7.26 7.15
N MET A 8 2.89 -7.93 7.37
CA MET A 8 1.87 -7.43 8.30
C MET A 8 2.42 -7.26 9.71
N LYS A 9 3.24 -8.19 10.22
CA LYS A 9 3.93 -8.05 11.52
C LYS A 9 4.80 -6.79 11.59
N ARG A 10 5.42 -6.38 10.50
CA ARG A 10 6.29 -5.19 10.44
C ARG A 10 5.47 -3.91 10.31
N ILE A 11 4.31 -3.96 9.66
CA ILE A 11 3.44 -2.80 9.40
C ILE A 11 2.59 -2.47 10.64
N ARG A 12 2.06 -3.47 11.36
CA ARG A 12 1.18 -3.29 12.52
C ARG A 12 1.62 -2.26 13.56
N PRO A 13 2.88 -2.21 13.97
CA PRO A 13 3.32 -1.19 14.94
C PRO A 13 3.16 0.25 14.48
N PHE A 14 2.97 0.48 13.17
CA PHE A 14 2.84 1.80 12.56
C PHE A 14 1.41 2.16 12.20
N ILE A 15 0.46 1.21 12.28
CA ILE A 15 -0.96 1.48 12.06
C ILE A 15 -1.44 2.52 13.08
N GLY A 16 -2.15 3.52 12.59
CA GLY A 16 -2.65 4.64 13.41
C GLY A 16 -1.60 5.68 13.82
N SER A 17 -0.32 5.48 13.47
CA SER A 17 0.75 6.47 13.73
C SER A 17 0.75 7.59 12.70
N ASP A 18 1.37 8.73 13.06
CA ASP A 18 1.53 9.89 12.18
C ASP A 18 2.54 9.68 11.04
N LEU A 19 3.23 8.55 11.01
CA LEU A 19 4.16 8.21 9.93
C LEU A 19 3.41 7.78 8.68
N VAL A 20 3.84 8.25 7.53
CA VAL A 20 3.37 7.74 6.22
C VAL A 20 3.94 6.34 5.99
N LYS A 21 3.10 5.35 5.72
CA LYS A 21 3.51 3.97 5.41
C LYS A 21 3.70 3.87 3.90
N VAL A 22 4.95 3.75 3.50
CA VAL A 22 5.35 3.70 2.09
C VAL A 22 5.69 2.26 1.72
N MET A 23 4.91 1.67 0.82
CA MET A 23 5.18 0.33 0.30
C MET A 23 5.80 0.44 -1.08
N THR A 24 7.08 0.08 -1.17
CA THR A 24 7.85 0.06 -2.41
C THR A 24 8.09 -1.37 -2.88
N GLY A 25 8.49 -1.53 -4.12
CA GLY A 25 8.80 -2.84 -4.68
C GLY A 25 8.62 -2.86 -6.19
N ILE A 26 9.13 -3.90 -6.82
CA ILE A 26 9.00 -4.07 -8.26
C ILE A 26 7.53 -4.18 -8.69
N ARG A 27 7.25 -3.87 -9.94
CA ARG A 27 5.87 -3.99 -10.49
C ARG A 27 5.40 -5.45 -10.31
N ARG A 28 4.12 -5.61 -9.95
CA ARG A 28 3.45 -6.92 -9.73
C ARG A 28 3.95 -7.74 -8.53
N CYS A 29 4.74 -7.18 -7.61
CA CYS A 29 5.14 -7.91 -6.38
C CYS A 29 4.04 -7.98 -5.29
N GLY A 30 2.88 -7.35 -5.51
CA GLY A 30 1.73 -7.42 -4.58
C GLY A 30 1.59 -6.20 -3.66
N LYS A 31 2.09 -5.01 -4.04
CA LYS A 31 1.92 -3.76 -3.26
C LYS A 31 0.45 -3.41 -3.04
N SER A 32 -0.36 -3.41 -4.11
CA SER A 32 -1.81 -3.13 -4.01
C SER A 32 -2.54 -4.14 -3.11
N VAL A 33 -2.12 -5.42 -3.15
CA VAL A 33 -2.64 -6.46 -2.25
C VAL A 33 -2.32 -6.15 -0.79
N MET A 34 -1.15 -5.58 -0.51
CA MET A 34 -0.81 -5.17 0.86
C MET A 34 -1.75 -4.07 1.37
N LEU A 35 -2.17 -3.11 0.53
CA LEU A 35 -3.19 -2.12 0.91
C LEU A 35 -4.51 -2.80 1.32
N GLU A 36 -4.97 -3.79 0.54
CA GLU A 36 -6.19 -4.53 0.88
C GLU A 36 -6.06 -5.34 2.18
N LEU A 37 -4.92 -5.99 2.42
CA LEU A 37 -4.66 -6.69 3.68
C LEU A 37 -4.67 -5.75 4.89
N ILE A 38 -4.13 -4.54 4.75
CA ILE A 38 -4.17 -3.51 5.79
C ILE A 38 -5.60 -3.04 6.04
N LYS A 39 -6.39 -2.81 4.99
CA LYS A 39 -7.81 -2.46 5.11
C LYS A 39 -8.60 -3.54 5.85
N ASP A 40 -8.36 -4.81 5.52
CA ASP A 40 -9.03 -5.94 6.18
C ASP A 40 -8.66 -6.01 7.66
N GLU A 41 -7.41 -5.74 8.01
CA GLU A 41 -6.95 -5.70 9.40
C GLU A 41 -7.55 -4.52 10.17
N LEU A 42 -7.62 -3.34 9.57
CA LEU A 42 -8.28 -2.16 10.14
C LEU A 42 -9.77 -2.42 10.40
N LYS A 43 -10.49 -3.01 9.44
CA LYS A 43 -11.90 -3.42 9.63
C LYS A 43 -12.03 -4.43 10.77
N ALA A 44 -11.15 -5.43 10.84
CA ALA A 44 -11.15 -6.41 11.92
C ALA A 44 -10.88 -5.80 13.30
N SER A 45 -10.16 -4.67 13.34
CA SER A 45 -9.92 -3.89 14.58
C SER A 45 -11.05 -2.90 14.91
N GLY A 46 -12.10 -2.82 14.10
CA GLY A 46 -13.29 -2.01 14.35
C GLY A 46 -13.32 -0.66 13.65
N VAL A 47 -12.38 -0.37 12.74
CA VAL A 47 -12.41 0.84 11.91
C VAL A 47 -13.50 0.70 10.84
N ASP A 48 -14.41 1.66 10.78
CA ASP A 48 -15.49 1.65 9.79
C ASP A 48 -14.93 1.91 8.38
N SER A 49 -15.45 1.17 7.40
CA SER A 49 -15.04 1.35 5.99
C SER A 49 -15.41 2.72 5.41
N SER A 50 -16.36 3.44 5.99
CA SER A 50 -16.67 4.83 5.64
C SER A 50 -15.52 5.81 5.93
N GLN A 51 -14.58 5.42 6.81
CA GLN A 51 -13.37 6.18 7.11
C GLN A 51 -12.24 5.96 6.08
N PHE A 52 -12.44 5.10 5.08
CA PHE A 52 -11.44 4.77 4.08
C PHE A 52 -11.62 5.59 2.81
N ILE A 53 -10.59 6.35 2.44
CA ILE A 53 -10.47 6.96 1.12
C ILE A 53 -9.38 6.19 0.36
N SER A 54 -9.75 5.56 -0.75
CA SER A 54 -8.86 4.67 -1.51
C SER A 54 -8.86 5.04 -2.98
N ILE A 55 -7.69 5.40 -3.51
CA ILE A 55 -7.51 5.82 -4.90
C ILE A 55 -6.34 5.02 -5.51
N ASN A 56 -6.59 4.42 -6.66
CA ASN A 56 -5.54 3.85 -7.51
C ASN A 56 -5.33 4.79 -8.70
N PHE A 57 -4.14 5.38 -8.81
CA PHE A 57 -3.83 6.38 -9.83
C PHE A 57 -3.53 5.77 -11.22
N GLU A 58 -3.43 4.45 -11.36
CA GLU A 58 -3.47 3.78 -12.67
C GLU A 58 -4.92 3.69 -13.24
N ASP A 59 -5.95 3.95 -12.42
CA ASP A 59 -7.34 3.95 -12.88
C ASP A 59 -7.68 5.28 -13.57
N MET A 60 -8.10 5.20 -14.82
CA MET A 60 -8.45 6.37 -15.64
C MET A 60 -9.56 7.24 -15.06
N ARG A 61 -10.38 6.72 -14.14
CA ARG A 61 -11.41 7.50 -13.43
C ARG A 61 -10.82 8.63 -12.59
N TYR A 62 -9.54 8.52 -12.20
CA TYR A 62 -8.85 9.48 -11.35
C TYR A 62 -7.82 10.34 -12.11
N THR A 63 -7.84 10.36 -13.44
CA THR A 63 -6.91 11.18 -14.24
C THR A 63 -7.00 12.68 -13.95
N TYR A 64 -8.11 13.15 -13.41
CA TYR A 64 -8.28 14.53 -12.98
C TYR A 64 -7.54 14.87 -11.67
N LEU A 65 -6.99 13.88 -10.96
CA LEU A 65 -6.24 14.04 -9.70
C LEU A 65 -4.72 13.99 -9.88
N GLN A 66 -4.20 14.20 -11.07
CA GLN A 66 -2.76 14.07 -11.38
C GLN A 66 -1.89 15.23 -10.90
N THR A 67 -2.43 16.18 -10.14
CA THR A 67 -1.68 17.27 -9.51
C THR A 67 -1.90 17.30 -8.01
N ALA A 68 -0.89 17.76 -7.26
CA ALA A 68 -0.97 17.89 -5.79
C ALA A 68 -2.21 18.68 -5.35
N GLN A 69 -2.52 19.79 -6.05
CA GLN A 69 -3.66 20.64 -5.71
C GLN A 69 -5.00 19.92 -5.93
N ALA A 70 -5.19 19.29 -7.10
CA ALA A 70 -6.43 18.59 -7.41
C ALA A 70 -6.67 17.42 -6.41
N LEU A 71 -5.62 16.67 -6.08
CA LEU A 71 -5.70 15.60 -5.09
C LEU A 71 -6.04 16.15 -3.71
N HIS A 72 -5.36 17.21 -3.27
CA HIS A 72 -5.60 17.83 -1.97
C HIS A 72 -7.05 18.32 -1.82
N ASP A 73 -7.58 19.00 -2.82
CA ASP A 73 -8.94 19.54 -2.80
C ASP A 73 -9.98 18.41 -2.76
N GLU A 74 -9.80 17.36 -3.55
CA GLU A 74 -10.71 16.20 -3.55
C GLU A 74 -10.68 15.46 -2.20
N ILE A 75 -9.49 15.19 -1.64
CA ILE A 75 -9.38 14.52 -0.34
C ILE A 75 -10.00 15.38 0.77
N THR A 76 -9.76 16.68 0.78
CA THR A 76 -10.35 17.59 1.77
C THR A 76 -11.89 17.62 1.69
N LYS A 77 -12.42 17.60 0.47
CA LYS A 77 -13.87 17.51 0.23
C LYS A 77 -14.45 16.19 0.73
N LEU A 78 -13.85 15.05 0.41
CA LEU A 78 -14.28 13.74 0.88
C LEU A 78 -14.18 13.64 2.41
N ALA A 79 -13.07 14.12 2.97
CA ALA A 79 -12.82 14.13 4.41
C ALA A 79 -13.86 14.89 5.22
N SER A 80 -14.47 15.96 4.66
CA SER A 80 -15.46 16.80 5.35
C SER A 80 -16.74 16.06 5.77
N SER A 81 -17.00 14.90 5.19
CA SER A 81 -18.16 14.05 5.49
C SER A 81 -17.83 12.82 6.36
N ILE A 82 -16.57 12.68 6.79
CA ILE A 82 -16.10 11.51 7.54
C ILE A 82 -15.87 11.91 8.99
N ASP A 83 -16.48 11.19 9.91
CA ASP A 83 -16.25 11.37 11.34
C ASP A 83 -15.08 10.49 11.81
N GLY A 84 -14.18 11.09 12.62
CA GLY A 84 -13.04 10.39 13.20
C GLY A 84 -11.79 10.36 12.30
N LYS A 85 -10.86 9.46 12.62
CA LYS A 85 -9.58 9.36 11.91
C LYS A 85 -9.77 8.75 10.52
N ILE A 86 -9.25 9.42 9.51
CA ILE A 86 -9.39 9.01 8.11
C ILE A 86 -8.22 8.11 7.72
N CYS A 87 -8.49 7.00 7.05
CA CYS A 87 -7.46 6.13 6.48
C CYS A 87 -7.33 6.37 4.98
N LEU A 88 -6.20 6.92 4.56
CA LEU A 88 -5.91 7.25 3.17
C LEU A 88 -5.07 6.15 2.52
N PHE A 89 -5.55 5.59 1.42
CA PHE A 89 -4.88 4.54 0.65
C PHE A 89 -4.65 5.02 -0.78
N PHE A 90 -3.40 5.28 -1.12
CA PHE A 90 -3.00 5.77 -2.43
C PHE A 90 -2.10 4.75 -3.14
N ASP A 91 -2.65 4.10 -4.17
CA ASP A 91 -1.93 3.12 -4.97
C ASP A 91 -1.30 3.79 -6.19
N GLU A 92 0.01 3.54 -6.41
CA GLU A 92 0.84 4.13 -7.48
C GLU A 92 0.84 5.68 -7.45
N ILE A 93 1.09 6.27 -6.25
CA ILE A 93 1.01 7.72 -5.98
C ILE A 93 1.95 8.55 -6.86
N GLN A 94 3.03 7.97 -7.41
CA GLN A 94 3.97 8.68 -8.29
C GLN A 94 3.37 9.15 -9.61
N GLU A 95 2.15 8.76 -9.93
CA GLU A 95 1.41 9.30 -11.09
C GLU A 95 0.85 10.72 -10.82
N VAL A 96 0.91 11.19 -9.57
CA VAL A 96 0.52 12.55 -9.17
C VAL A 96 1.76 13.44 -9.09
N THR A 97 1.75 14.54 -9.80
CA THR A 97 2.84 15.53 -9.75
C THR A 97 2.87 16.24 -8.41
N ASP A 98 4.05 16.37 -7.79
CA ASP A 98 4.25 17.01 -6.47
C ASP A 98 3.45 16.36 -5.33
N TRP A 99 3.13 15.08 -5.43
CA TRP A 99 2.31 14.35 -4.45
C TRP A 99 2.81 14.47 -3.01
N GLU A 100 4.13 14.59 -2.80
CA GLU A 100 4.75 14.72 -1.48
C GLU A 100 4.26 15.98 -0.75
N LYS A 101 4.09 17.08 -1.49
CA LYS A 101 3.54 18.33 -0.96
C LYS A 101 2.09 18.15 -0.52
N CYS A 102 1.30 17.43 -1.32
CA CYS A 102 -0.08 17.09 -0.99
C CYS A 102 -0.14 16.25 0.29
N ILE A 103 0.59 15.13 0.36
CA ILE A 103 0.61 14.24 1.53
C ILE A 103 1.04 14.99 2.79
N ASN A 104 2.08 15.82 2.70
CA ASN A 104 2.54 16.62 3.85
C ASN A 104 1.47 17.63 4.32
N SER A 105 0.76 18.26 3.40
CA SER A 105 -0.36 19.17 3.72
C SER A 105 -1.52 18.44 4.39
N LEU A 106 -1.98 17.31 3.82
CA LEU A 106 -3.07 16.50 4.38
C LEU A 106 -2.76 16.04 5.82
N ARG A 107 -1.53 15.62 6.09
CA ARG A 107 -1.11 15.22 7.46
C ARG A 107 -1.13 16.37 8.48
N ILE A 108 -0.99 17.61 8.04
CA ILE A 108 -1.05 18.79 8.92
C ILE A 108 -2.50 19.21 9.17
N THR A 109 -3.36 19.05 8.17
CA THR A 109 -4.73 19.58 8.18
C THR A 109 -5.79 18.57 8.60
N LEU A 110 -5.51 17.27 8.49
CA LEU A 110 -6.46 16.19 8.78
C LEU A 110 -5.89 15.23 9.83
N ASP A 111 -6.74 14.70 10.69
CA ASP A 111 -6.41 13.51 11.48
C ASP A 111 -6.51 12.28 10.58
N CYS A 112 -5.38 11.91 9.98
CA CYS A 112 -5.36 10.84 8.99
C CYS A 112 -4.20 9.85 9.20
N ASP A 113 -4.44 8.63 8.74
CA ASP A 113 -3.47 7.54 8.67
C ASP A 113 -3.20 7.23 7.19
N VAL A 114 -1.95 7.42 6.73
CA VAL A 114 -1.62 7.43 5.30
C VAL A 114 -0.82 6.21 4.89
N TYR A 115 -1.30 5.52 3.87
CA TYR A 115 -0.68 4.35 3.23
C TYR A 115 -0.52 4.62 1.74
N ILE A 116 0.70 4.55 1.24
CA ILE A 116 1.00 4.78 -0.17
C ILE A 116 1.78 3.64 -0.77
N THR A 117 1.58 3.39 -2.04
CA THR A 117 2.42 2.48 -2.83
C THR A 117 3.04 3.20 -4.02
N GLY A 118 4.11 2.63 -4.52
CA GLY A 118 4.69 3.03 -5.79
C GLY A 118 5.90 2.18 -6.19
N SER A 119 6.37 2.37 -7.42
CA SER A 119 7.55 1.64 -7.89
C SER A 119 8.85 2.28 -7.35
N ASN A 120 9.82 1.46 -6.94
CA ASN A 120 11.10 1.89 -6.34
C ASN A 120 11.81 3.00 -7.11
N ALA A 121 11.81 2.93 -8.44
CA ALA A 121 12.58 3.87 -9.26
C ALA A 121 12.06 5.32 -9.20
N LYS A 122 10.75 5.50 -8.96
CA LYS A 122 10.11 6.83 -8.91
C LYS A 122 9.93 7.35 -7.49
N LEU A 123 9.71 6.48 -6.50
CA LEU A 123 9.50 6.89 -5.11
C LEU A 123 10.81 7.13 -4.35
N LEU A 124 11.92 6.51 -4.73
CA LEU A 124 13.22 6.62 -4.07
C LEU A 124 14.11 7.73 -4.64
N SER A 125 13.64 8.53 -5.59
CA SER A 125 14.34 9.73 -6.01
C SER A 125 14.43 10.68 -4.80
N GLY A 126 15.56 10.79 -4.13
CA GLY A 126 15.95 11.61 -2.97
C GLY A 126 14.98 12.67 -2.39
N GLU A 127 13.91 12.95 -3.09
CA GLU A 127 12.86 13.91 -2.77
C GLU A 127 11.97 13.44 -1.60
N LEU A 128 11.69 12.13 -1.49
CA LEU A 128 10.91 11.56 -0.38
C LEU A 128 11.51 11.93 0.98
N ALA A 129 12.82 11.73 1.13
CA ALA A 129 13.53 12.05 2.36
C ALA A 129 13.51 13.55 2.67
N THR A 130 13.53 14.38 1.63
CA THR A 130 13.57 15.84 1.75
C THR A 130 12.18 16.41 2.09
N TYR A 131 11.14 16.02 1.36
CA TYR A 131 9.80 16.59 1.54
C TYR A 131 9.03 16.01 2.72
N LEU A 132 9.15 14.71 2.99
CA LEU A 132 8.50 14.10 4.16
C LEU A 132 9.33 14.23 5.45
N GLY A 133 10.57 14.77 5.37
CA GLY A 133 11.37 15.12 6.53
C GLY A 133 11.55 13.97 7.53
N GLY A 134 11.72 12.73 7.07
CA GLY A 134 11.85 11.54 7.93
C GLY A 134 10.53 11.08 8.59
N ARG A 135 9.38 11.65 8.21
CA ARG A 135 8.06 11.30 8.75
C ARG A 135 7.37 10.19 7.96
N TYR A 136 8.13 9.21 7.52
CA TYR A 136 7.64 8.01 6.83
C TYR A 136 8.39 6.77 7.29
N VAL A 137 7.79 5.63 7.05
CA VAL A 137 8.42 4.32 7.18
C VAL A 137 8.26 3.55 5.88
N GLU A 138 9.36 2.99 5.39
CA GLU A 138 9.38 2.24 4.14
C GLU A 138 9.32 0.73 4.38
N PHE A 139 8.47 0.07 3.60
CA PHE A 139 8.34 -1.38 3.53
C PHE A 139 8.61 -1.85 2.10
N ILE A 140 9.76 -2.47 1.88
CA ILE A 140 10.10 -3.03 0.57
C ILE A 140 9.37 -4.36 0.40
N ILE A 141 8.45 -4.41 -0.56
CA ILE A 141 7.65 -5.59 -0.87
C ILE A 141 8.34 -6.37 -1.98
N TYR A 142 8.71 -7.60 -1.69
CA TYR A 142 9.29 -8.53 -2.65
C TYR A 142 8.22 -9.45 -3.24
N PRO A 143 8.48 -10.08 -4.38
CA PRO A 143 7.70 -11.23 -4.85
C PRO A 143 7.55 -12.30 -3.75
N PHE A 144 6.66 -13.25 -3.94
CA PHE A 144 6.45 -14.31 -2.97
C PHE A 144 7.75 -15.05 -2.64
N SER A 145 8.04 -15.20 -1.36
CA SER A 145 8.98 -16.19 -0.88
C SER A 145 8.48 -17.61 -1.19
N PHE A 146 9.36 -18.58 -1.15
CA PHE A 146 8.94 -19.98 -1.36
C PHE A 146 7.88 -20.41 -0.33
N ALA A 147 7.96 -19.95 0.89
CA ALA A 147 6.95 -20.23 1.91
C ALA A 147 5.57 -19.67 1.55
N GLU A 148 5.49 -18.42 1.07
CA GLU A 148 4.25 -17.82 0.60
C GLU A 148 3.73 -18.51 -0.68
N PHE A 149 4.64 -18.93 -1.56
CA PHE A 149 4.28 -19.71 -2.74
C PHE A 149 3.69 -21.06 -2.36
N LEU A 150 4.28 -21.77 -1.39
CA LEU A 150 3.72 -23.02 -0.87
C LEU A 150 2.33 -22.82 -0.27
N GLU A 151 2.13 -21.77 0.54
CA GLU A 151 0.82 -21.45 1.11
C GLU A 151 -0.23 -21.26 -0.01
N LEU A 152 0.10 -20.53 -1.08
CA LEU A 152 -0.78 -20.37 -2.23
C LEU A 152 -1.08 -21.69 -2.92
N TYR A 153 -0.04 -22.51 -3.13
CA TYR A 153 -0.16 -23.79 -3.84
C TYR A 153 -0.97 -24.81 -3.05
N HIS A 154 -0.81 -24.88 -1.73
CA HIS A 154 -1.61 -25.77 -0.88
C HIS A 154 -3.11 -25.42 -0.85
N LEU A 155 -3.46 -24.17 -1.15
CA LEU A 155 -4.87 -23.78 -1.32
C LEU A 155 -5.49 -24.31 -2.63
N THR A 156 -4.67 -24.59 -3.65
CA THR A 156 -5.12 -25.00 -5.00
C THR A 156 -4.80 -26.45 -5.33
N ALA A 157 -3.73 -27.01 -4.75
CA ALA A 157 -3.24 -28.36 -4.99
C ALA A 157 -2.65 -28.95 -3.69
N PRO A 158 -3.49 -29.36 -2.70
CA PRO A 158 -3.06 -29.76 -1.36
C PRO A 158 -2.19 -31.04 -1.34
N ASP A 159 -2.31 -31.90 -2.35
CA ASP A 159 -1.61 -33.19 -2.43
C ASP A 159 -0.25 -33.12 -3.13
N GLU A 160 0.16 -31.93 -3.58
CA GLU A 160 1.42 -31.80 -4.31
C GLU A 160 2.64 -31.81 -3.38
N SER A 161 3.69 -32.54 -3.74
CA SER A 161 4.90 -32.62 -2.92
C SER A 161 5.66 -31.29 -2.88
N ILE A 162 6.28 -31.00 -1.73
CA ILE A 162 7.12 -29.80 -1.55
C ILE A 162 8.22 -29.71 -2.61
N SER A 163 8.82 -30.85 -3.01
CA SER A 163 9.85 -30.92 -4.05
C SER A 163 9.33 -30.43 -5.41
N ASN A 164 8.13 -30.86 -5.80
CA ASN A 164 7.51 -30.44 -7.05
C ASN A 164 7.14 -28.94 -7.00
N CYS A 165 6.62 -28.47 -5.88
CA CYS A 165 6.33 -27.05 -5.67
C CYS A 165 7.62 -26.22 -5.77
N PHE A 166 8.74 -26.69 -5.24
CA PHE A 166 10.02 -26.01 -5.33
C PHE A 166 10.53 -25.93 -6.77
N GLN A 167 10.43 -27.02 -7.55
CA GLN A 167 10.80 -27.01 -8.97
C GLN A 167 9.95 -25.99 -9.76
N LYS A 168 8.65 -25.93 -9.50
CA LYS A 168 7.76 -24.94 -10.10
C LYS A 168 8.14 -23.52 -9.71
N TYR A 169 8.45 -23.27 -8.43
CA TYR A 169 8.90 -21.97 -7.94
C TYR A 169 10.20 -21.52 -8.63
N LEU A 170 11.16 -22.43 -8.84
CA LEU A 170 12.41 -22.12 -9.56
C LEU A 170 12.18 -21.72 -11.02
N VAL A 171 11.16 -22.28 -11.66
CA VAL A 171 10.84 -22.00 -13.07
C VAL A 171 9.98 -20.75 -13.22
N SER A 172 8.92 -20.62 -12.42
CA SER A 172 7.95 -19.51 -12.53
C SER A 172 8.32 -18.27 -11.71
N GLY A 173 9.23 -18.42 -10.74
CA GLY A 173 9.56 -17.36 -9.80
C GLY A 173 8.46 -17.13 -8.76
N GLY A 174 8.65 -16.11 -7.93
CA GLY A 174 7.72 -15.73 -6.86
C GLY A 174 6.73 -14.61 -7.24
N MET A 175 6.56 -14.31 -8.52
CA MET A 175 5.62 -13.27 -8.93
C MET A 175 4.17 -13.75 -8.73
N PRO A 176 3.35 -13.04 -7.91
CA PRO A 176 1.92 -13.36 -7.78
C PRO A 176 1.19 -12.95 -9.06
N TYR A 177 0.61 -13.91 -9.75
CA TYR A 177 -0.24 -13.72 -10.93
C TYR A 177 -1.68 -14.07 -10.61
#